data_96448749cbab53c13c7bb1039b9cdae0
#
_entry.id   96448749cbab53c13c7bb1039b9cdae0
#
_cell.length_a   1.000
_cell.length_b   1.000
_cell.length_c   1.000
_cell.angle_alpha   90.00
_cell.angle_beta   90.00
_cell.angle_gamma   90.00
#
_symmetry.space_group_name_H-M   'P 1'
#
loop_
_entity.id
_entity.type
_entity.pdbx_description
1 polymer ?
#
loop_
_entity_poly.entity_id
_entity_poly.type
_entity_poly.pdbx_seq_one_letter_code
_entity_poly.pdbx_strand_id
1 'polypeptide(L)'
;MKAPDLTAIDDAGVHSWNGGADTLKSAAAHAHLRFAPVDLAKAHDRATLFAELDRALALPGHFGHNFDALADVLEDREWLGRHGIVIVLAHSAAYRRDHPHEWGTLEEILTEATEFWKERHTGFWVFVA
;
A
#
# COMPACT_ATOMS: atom_id res chain seq x y z
N MET A 1 -4.05 8.97 18.84
CA MET A 1 -5.06 8.58 17.81
C MET A 1 -5.38 7.10 17.95
N LYS A 2 -6.66 6.78 17.86
CA LYS A 2 -7.11 5.40 18.03
C LYS A 2 -6.76 4.56 16.80
N ALA A 3 -6.25 3.34 17.01
CA ALA A 3 -5.94 2.42 15.94
C ALA A 3 -7.22 2.01 15.18
N PRO A 4 -7.16 1.88 13.86
CA PRO A 4 -8.29 1.34 13.09
C PRO A 4 -8.48 -0.15 13.39
N ASP A 5 -9.72 -0.62 13.21
CA ASP A 5 -10.01 -2.05 13.31
C ASP A 5 -9.74 -2.70 11.94
N LEU A 6 -8.58 -3.31 11.80
CA LEU A 6 -8.16 -3.91 10.53
C LEU A 6 -8.80 -5.29 10.27
N THR A 7 -9.63 -5.78 11.21
CA THR A 7 -10.44 -6.97 10.97
C THR A 7 -11.75 -6.63 10.25
N ALA A 8 -12.12 -5.35 10.23
CA ALA A 8 -13.32 -4.87 9.54
C ALA A 8 -13.05 -4.70 8.04
N ILE A 9 -13.04 -5.80 7.31
CA ILE A 9 -12.63 -5.85 5.90
C ILE A 9 -13.46 -4.89 5.03
N ASP A 10 -14.72 -4.67 5.36
CA ASP A 10 -15.59 -3.76 4.59
C ASP A 10 -15.10 -2.30 4.65
N ASP A 11 -14.30 -1.95 5.65
CA ASP A 11 -13.73 -0.61 5.79
C ASP A 11 -12.37 -0.47 5.11
N ALA A 12 -11.83 -1.55 4.53
CA ALA A 12 -10.53 -1.51 3.85
C ALA A 12 -10.59 -0.55 2.66
N GLY A 13 -9.50 0.15 2.43
CA GLY A 13 -9.39 1.15 1.37
C GLY A 13 -8.12 1.95 1.53
N VAL A 14 -8.05 3.06 0.81
CA VAL A 14 -6.95 4.02 0.90
C VAL A 14 -7.38 5.15 1.83
N HIS A 15 -6.68 5.30 2.94
CA HIS A 15 -7.02 6.27 3.98
C HIS A 15 -5.85 7.18 4.29
N SER A 16 -6.13 8.43 4.64
CA SER A 16 -5.12 9.32 5.21
C SER A 16 -4.83 8.91 6.65
N TRP A 17 -3.59 9.04 7.08
CA TRP A 17 -3.17 8.65 8.42
C TRP A 17 -2.11 9.60 8.97
N ASN A 18 -2.28 10.03 10.22
CA ASN A 18 -1.29 10.88 10.90
C ASN A 18 -0.98 10.41 12.33
N GLY A 19 -1.34 9.16 12.64
CA GLY A 19 -1.17 8.59 13.98
C GLY A 19 0.13 7.83 14.22
N GLY A 20 1.07 7.87 13.26
CA GLY A 20 2.34 7.17 13.37
C GLY A 20 2.28 5.73 12.90
N ALA A 21 3.44 5.22 12.46
CA ALA A 21 3.53 3.89 11.88
C ALA A 21 3.39 2.76 12.93
N ASP A 22 3.85 3.01 14.15
CA ASP A 22 3.83 1.97 15.19
C ASP A 22 2.41 1.53 15.55
N THR A 23 1.45 2.47 15.56
CA THR A 23 0.04 2.16 15.80
C THR A 23 -0.50 1.20 14.73
N LEU A 24 -0.18 1.47 13.47
CA LEU A 24 -0.61 0.63 12.36
C LEU A 24 0.10 -0.73 12.36
N LYS A 25 1.37 -0.75 12.72
CA LYS A 25 2.13 -1.99 12.82
C LYS A 25 1.52 -2.92 13.87
N SER A 26 1.18 -2.39 15.04
CA SER A 26 0.52 -3.16 16.08
C SER A 26 -0.85 -3.66 15.66
N ALA A 27 -1.65 -2.80 14.99
CA ALA A 27 -2.97 -3.17 14.51
C ALA A 27 -2.88 -4.27 13.44
N ALA A 28 -1.88 -4.18 12.55
CA ALA A 28 -1.65 -5.20 11.53
C ALA A 28 -1.31 -6.56 12.15
N ALA A 29 -0.43 -6.56 13.14
CA ALA A 29 -0.06 -7.79 13.87
C ALA A 29 -1.28 -8.41 14.56
N HIS A 30 -2.13 -7.58 15.15
CA HIS A 30 -3.34 -8.03 15.83
C HIS A 30 -4.34 -8.68 14.86
N ALA A 31 -4.40 -8.18 13.64
CA ALA A 31 -5.27 -8.69 12.58
C ALA A 31 -4.59 -9.78 11.71
N HIS A 32 -3.36 -10.16 12.04
CA HIS A 32 -2.57 -11.14 11.28
C HIS A 32 -2.31 -10.73 9.83
N LEU A 33 -2.11 -9.42 9.61
CA LEU A 33 -1.81 -8.88 8.28
C LEU A 33 -0.32 -8.58 8.16
N ARG A 34 0.20 -8.74 6.95
CA ARG A 34 1.57 -8.32 6.64
C ARG A 34 1.66 -6.80 6.73
N PHE A 35 2.71 -6.27 7.35
CA PHE A 35 2.92 -4.83 7.48
C PHE A 35 4.03 -4.39 6.53
N ALA A 36 3.72 -3.47 5.62
CA ALA A 36 4.65 -3.01 4.59
C ALA A 36 4.77 -1.48 4.58
N PRO A 37 5.68 -0.91 5.37
CA PRO A 37 5.94 0.52 5.30
C PRO A 37 6.80 0.84 4.07
N VAL A 38 6.36 1.84 3.30
CA VAL A 38 7.07 2.34 2.12
C VAL A 38 7.51 3.76 2.44
N ASP A 39 8.81 3.99 2.56
CA ASP A 39 9.33 5.33 2.85
C ASP A 39 9.57 6.08 1.54
N LEU A 40 8.77 7.12 1.29
CA LEU A 40 8.84 7.92 0.08
C LEU A 40 9.63 9.22 0.25
N ALA A 41 10.37 9.35 1.35
CA ALA A 41 11.15 10.56 1.60
C ALA A 41 12.16 10.85 0.48
N LYS A 42 12.73 9.81 -0.12
CA LYS A 42 13.72 9.93 -1.20
C LYS A 42 13.16 9.68 -2.58
N ALA A 43 11.88 9.39 -2.70
CA ALA A 43 11.25 9.22 -4.02
C ALA A 43 10.99 10.60 -4.62
N HIS A 44 11.53 10.84 -5.81
CA HIS A 44 11.46 12.14 -6.48
C HIS A 44 11.08 12.04 -7.96
N ASP A 45 10.98 10.82 -8.49
CA ASP A 45 10.53 10.56 -9.86
C ASP A 45 9.95 9.15 -9.92
N ARG A 46 9.48 8.77 -11.10
CA ARG A 46 8.84 7.46 -11.29
C ARG A 46 9.80 6.31 -10.98
N ALA A 47 11.05 6.40 -11.41
CA ALA A 47 12.03 5.34 -11.20
C ALA A 47 12.30 5.10 -9.70
N THR A 48 12.50 6.16 -8.93
CA THR A 48 12.73 6.05 -7.49
C THR A 48 11.46 5.63 -6.75
N LEU A 49 10.29 6.05 -7.21
CA LEU A 49 9.02 5.58 -6.64
C LEU A 49 8.90 4.06 -6.78
N PHE A 50 9.11 3.53 -7.99
CA PHE A 50 9.01 2.08 -8.20
C PHE A 50 10.10 1.31 -7.46
N ALA A 51 11.29 1.87 -7.32
CA ALA A 51 12.36 1.24 -6.55
C ALA A 51 11.95 1.09 -5.07
N GLU A 52 11.34 2.12 -4.49
CA GLU A 52 10.88 2.06 -3.10
C GLU A 52 9.72 1.08 -2.93
N LEU A 53 8.77 1.08 -3.86
CA LEU A 53 7.66 0.13 -3.83
C LEU A 53 8.15 -1.31 -3.97
N ASP A 54 9.05 -1.56 -4.92
CA ASP A 54 9.61 -2.89 -5.16
C ASP A 54 10.27 -3.45 -3.89
N ARG A 55 11.12 -2.64 -3.26
CA ARG A 55 11.83 -3.05 -2.06
C ARG A 55 10.89 -3.29 -0.89
N ALA A 56 9.99 -2.35 -0.62
CA ALA A 56 9.13 -2.40 0.57
C ALA A 56 8.03 -3.46 0.46
N LEU A 57 7.53 -3.70 -0.75
CA LEU A 57 6.44 -4.66 -0.98
C LEU A 57 6.96 -6.05 -1.36
N ALA A 58 8.27 -6.23 -1.47
CA ALA A 58 8.87 -7.49 -1.89
C ALA A 58 8.23 -7.99 -3.20
N LEU A 59 8.23 -7.13 -4.23
CA LEU A 59 7.63 -7.46 -5.51
C LEU A 59 8.44 -8.55 -6.23
N PRO A 60 7.81 -9.34 -7.13
CA PRO A 60 8.52 -10.40 -7.83
C PRO A 60 9.71 -9.87 -8.64
N GLY A 61 10.75 -10.67 -8.80
CA GLY A 61 11.95 -10.29 -9.53
C GLY A 61 11.71 -9.92 -10.99
N HIS A 62 10.59 -10.33 -11.56
CA HIS A 62 10.21 -10.00 -12.93
C HIS A 62 9.31 -8.75 -13.01
N PHE A 63 9.14 -8.03 -11.90
CA PHE A 63 8.32 -6.83 -11.87
C PHE A 63 8.86 -5.78 -12.86
N GLY A 64 8.01 -5.31 -13.76
CA GLY A 64 8.39 -4.45 -14.88
C GLY A 64 8.55 -2.96 -14.57
N HIS A 65 8.50 -2.54 -13.31
CA HIS A 65 8.65 -1.15 -12.87
C HIS A 65 7.75 -0.16 -13.63
N ASN A 66 6.50 -0.53 -13.85
CA ASN A 66 5.49 0.36 -14.42
C ASN A 66 4.15 0.13 -13.72
N PHE A 67 3.20 1.06 -13.95
CA PHE A 67 1.91 1.01 -13.28
C PHE A 67 1.07 -0.21 -13.66
N ASP A 68 1.12 -0.64 -14.92
CA ASP A 68 0.37 -1.82 -15.35
C ASP A 68 0.88 -3.08 -14.65
N ALA A 69 2.20 -3.23 -14.56
CA ALA A 69 2.81 -4.35 -13.86
C ALA A 69 2.48 -4.30 -12.36
N LEU A 70 2.48 -3.11 -11.75
CA LEU A 70 2.12 -2.95 -10.36
C LEU A 70 0.68 -3.39 -10.11
N ALA A 71 -0.25 -2.94 -10.96
CA ALA A 71 -1.66 -3.33 -10.83
C ALA A 71 -1.83 -4.85 -10.86
N ASP A 72 -1.14 -5.53 -11.77
CA ASP A 72 -1.21 -6.98 -11.89
C ASP A 72 -0.67 -7.69 -10.65
N VAL A 73 0.49 -7.25 -10.13
CA VAL A 73 1.10 -7.89 -8.96
C VAL A 73 0.24 -7.70 -7.72
N LEU A 74 -0.33 -6.51 -7.54
CA LEU A 74 -1.14 -6.22 -6.34
C LEU A 74 -2.42 -7.06 -6.28
N GLU A 75 -2.86 -7.62 -7.40
CA GLU A 75 -4.03 -8.49 -7.45
C GLU A 75 -3.66 -9.97 -7.58
N ASP A 76 -2.39 -10.31 -7.31
CA ASP A 76 -1.89 -11.68 -7.41
C ASP A 76 -1.82 -12.32 -6.02
N ARG A 77 -2.56 -13.41 -5.83
CA ARG A 77 -2.58 -14.15 -4.55
C ARG A 77 -1.20 -14.71 -4.20
N GLU A 78 -0.42 -15.10 -5.17
CA GLU A 78 0.93 -15.63 -4.93
C GLU A 78 1.83 -14.58 -4.27
N TRP A 79 1.73 -13.32 -4.70
CA TRP A 79 2.47 -12.23 -4.07
C TRP A 79 1.87 -11.87 -2.70
N LEU A 80 0.54 -11.69 -2.63
CA LEU A 80 -0.09 -11.22 -1.40
C LEU A 80 -0.01 -12.25 -0.28
N GLY A 81 -0.14 -13.51 -0.61
CA GLY A 81 -0.19 -14.56 0.39
C GLY A 81 -1.60 -14.74 0.95
N ARG A 82 -1.67 -15.44 2.09
CA ARG A 82 -2.94 -15.92 2.64
C ARG A 82 -3.74 -14.85 3.39
N HIS A 83 -3.06 -13.94 4.08
CA HIS A 83 -3.71 -13.14 5.13
C HIS A 83 -4.00 -11.70 4.76
N GLY A 84 -3.39 -11.15 3.75
CA GLY A 84 -3.56 -9.75 3.39
C GLY A 84 -2.43 -8.86 3.90
N ILE A 85 -2.59 -7.54 3.73
CA ILE A 85 -1.48 -6.59 3.91
C ILE A 85 -1.98 -5.23 4.38
N VAL A 86 -1.14 -4.54 5.14
CA VAL A 86 -1.26 -3.12 5.44
C VAL A 86 -0.06 -2.41 4.82
N ILE A 87 -0.33 -1.54 3.86
CA ILE A 87 0.70 -0.71 3.21
C ILE A 87 0.62 0.68 3.82
N VAL A 88 1.77 1.23 4.23
CA VAL A 88 1.86 2.60 4.71
C VAL A 88 2.78 3.37 3.77
N LEU A 89 2.23 4.38 3.10
CA LEU A 89 3.01 5.25 2.22
C LEU A 89 3.47 6.45 3.04
N ALA A 90 4.64 6.32 3.68
CA ALA A 90 5.17 7.31 4.59
C ALA A 90 5.92 8.41 3.84
N HIS A 91 5.89 9.62 4.38
CA HIS A 91 6.62 10.78 3.84
C HIS A 91 6.26 11.07 2.38
N SER A 92 4.97 11.00 2.06
CA SER A 92 4.49 11.10 0.67
C SER A 92 4.24 12.54 0.20
N ALA A 93 4.27 13.52 1.10
CA ALA A 93 3.81 14.88 0.80
C ALA A 93 4.55 15.53 -0.37
N ALA A 94 5.88 15.40 -0.42
CA ALA A 94 6.67 15.98 -1.50
C ALA A 94 6.36 15.34 -2.84
N TYR A 95 6.24 14.02 -2.87
CA TYR A 95 5.91 13.31 -4.12
C TYR A 95 4.53 13.69 -4.63
N ARG A 96 3.54 13.75 -3.74
CA ARG A 96 2.17 14.15 -4.11
C ARG A 96 2.13 15.57 -4.67
N ARG A 97 2.90 16.48 -4.08
CA ARG A 97 2.97 17.88 -4.51
C ARG A 97 3.63 18.01 -5.88
N ASP A 98 4.75 17.30 -6.07
CA ASP A 98 5.59 17.46 -7.26
C ASP A 98 5.12 16.62 -8.45
N HIS A 99 4.41 15.50 -8.20
CA HIS A 99 3.94 14.56 -9.21
C HIS A 99 2.47 14.18 -9.00
N PRO A 100 1.54 15.17 -9.05
CA PRO A 100 0.14 14.89 -8.72
C PRO A 100 -0.53 13.91 -9.68
N HIS A 101 -0.16 13.93 -10.96
CA HIS A 101 -0.74 13.02 -11.95
C HIS A 101 -0.34 11.57 -11.67
N GLU A 102 0.95 11.33 -11.45
CA GLU A 102 1.45 9.99 -11.13
C GLU A 102 0.91 9.48 -9.81
N TRP A 103 0.79 10.37 -8.83
CA TRP A 103 0.18 10.01 -7.54
C TRP A 103 -1.26 9.58 -7.71
N GLY A 104 -2.03 10.29 -8.55
CA GLY A 104 -3.41 9.93 -8.85
C GLY A 104 -3.53 8.54 -9.48
N THR A 105 -2.61 8.21 -10.39
CA THR A 105 -2.56 6.88 -10.99
C THR A 105 -2.26 5.81 -9.94
N LEU A 106 -1.30 6.06 -9.06
CA LEU A 106 -0.97 5.14 -7.97
C LEU A 106 -2.18 4.93 -7.04
N GLU A 107 -2.86 6.01 -6.66
CA GLU A 107 -4.04 5.91 -5.81
C GLU A 107 -5.16 5.09 -6.46
N GLU A 108 -5.39 5.25 -7.76
CA GLU A 108 -6.39 4.44 -8.47
C GLU A 108 -6.04 2.96 -8.43
N ILE A 109 -4.77 2.62 -8.67
CA ILE A 109 -4.31 1.24 -8.65
C ILE A 109 -4.47 0.64 -7.26
N LEU A 110 -4.11 1.39 -6.22
CA LEU A 110 -4.24 0.93 -4.85
C LEU A 110 -5.71 0.78 -4.44
N THR A 111 -6.56 1.71 -4.84
CA THR A 111 -8.00 1.63 -4.57
C THR A 111 -8.61 0.40 -5.24
N GLU A 112 -8.27 0.15 -6.49
CA GLU A 112 -8.76 -1.03 -7.20
C GLU A 112 -8.28 -2.33 -6.52
N ALA A 113 -7.04 -2.36 -6.05
CA ALA A 113 -6.52 -3.52 -5.32
C ALA A 113 -7.29 -3.76 -4.02
N THR A 114 -7.59 -2.68 -3.26
CA THR A 114 -8.37 -2.84 -2.03
C THR A 114 -9.75 -3.42 -2.31
N GLU A 115 -10.43 -2.96 -3.37
CA GLU A 115 -11.74 -3.48 -3.76
C GLU A 115 -11.67 -4.92 -4.25
N PHE A 116 -10.66 -5.25 -5.06
CA PHE A 116 -10.42 -6.61 -5.54
C PHE A 116 -10.34 -7.60 -4.39
N TRP A 117 -9.54 -7.28 -3.37
CA TRP A 117 -9.34 -8.16 -2.23
C TRP A 117 -10.51 -8.15 -1.26
N LYS A 118 -11.23 -7.02 -1.15
CA LYS A 118 -12.44 -6.94 -0.34
C LYS A 118 -13.49 -7.95 -0.82
N GLU A 119 -13.68 -8.06 -2.13
CA GLU A 119 -14.59 -9.04 -2.73
C GLU A 119 -14.16 -10.49 -2.42
N ARG A 120 -12.90 -10.69 -2.08
CA ARG A 120 -12.33 -11.99 -1.74
C ARG A 120 -12.13 -12.16 -0.24
N HIS A 121 -12.77 -11.31 0.55
CA HIS A 121 -12.74 -11.34 2.02
C HIS A 121 -11.31 -11.32 2.57
N THR A 122 -10.43 -10.57 1.91
CA THR A 122 -9.02 -10.42 2.30
C THR A 122 -8.74 -8.96 2.55
N GLY A 123 -8.10 -8.65 3.68
CA GLY A 123 -7.78 -7.28 4.06
C GLY A 123 -6.61 -6.73 3.24
N PHE A 124 -6.85 -5.67 2.49
CA PHE A 124 -5.81 -4.94 1.78
C PHE A 124 -6.01 -3.47 2.11
N TRP A 125 -5.15 -2.95 2.98
CA TRP A 125 -5.28 -1.61 3.54
C TRP A 125 -4.13 -0.73 3.11
N VAL A 126 -4.42 0.52 2.78
CA VAL A 126 -3.40 1.51 2.44
C VAL A 126 -3.61 2.75 3.28
N PHE A 127 -2.56 3.19 3.94
CA PHE A 127 -2.56 4.42 4.74
C PHE A 127 -1.52 5.38 4.17
N VAL A 128 -1.97 6.60 3.88
CA VAL A 128 -1.12 7.65 3.31
C VAL A 128 -0.73 8.64 4.40
N ALA A 129 0.55 8.75 4.64
CA ALA A 129 1.11 9.60 5.70
C ALA A 129 2.13 10.61 5.16
#